data_5dca8422b4410489dd7461090beb286e
#
_entry.id   5dca8422b4410489dd7461090beb286e
#
_cell.length_a   1.000
_cell.length_b   1.000
_cell.length_c   1.000
_cell.angle_alpha   90.00
_cell.angle_beta   90.00
_cell.angle_gamma   90.00
#
_symmetry.space_group_name_H-M   'P 1'
#
loop_
_entity.id
_entity.type
_entity.pdbx_description
1 polymer ?
#
loop_
_entity_poly.entity_id
_entity_poly.type
_entity_poly.pdbx_seq_one_letter_code
_entity_poly.pdbx_strand_id
1 'polypeptide(L)'
;CQTSGVSLQEQDPFNNVVRTAYEAMSAVLGGTQSLHTNALDEAIALPTEFSARIARNTQLILQEETGITNVVDPLAGSYYVENLTDKLEARAMKYFKTIEEIGGVIPAIEEGFFQAEIARSASEYQKKIDNGTKIVVGVNAFKKSDETVDIPILKIDNETANKQILSLNKLKKNRDQRNVKQALNEILTIFEILILVFGL
;
A
#
# COMPACT_ATOMS: atom_id res chain seq x y z
N CYS A 1 7.87 -0.83 -0.52
CA CYS A 1 7.06 -0.05 0.41
C CYS A 1 5.92 0.64 -0.32
N GLN A 2 4.82 0.90 0.37
CA GLN A 2 3.67 1.67 -0.11
C GLN A 2 3.29 2.68 0.96
N THR A 3 2.89 3.88 0.56
CA THR A 3 2.29 4.85 1.47
C THR A 3 0.97 4.30 2.03
N SER A 4 0.58 4.73 3.23
CA SER A 4 -0.57 4.17 3.94
C SER A 4 -1.91 4.64 3.36
N GLY A 5 -2.69 3.76 2.74
CA GLY A 5 -4.06 4.08 2.30
C GLY A 5 -5.02 4.37 3.46
N VAL A 6 -4.79 3.76 4.63
CA VAL A 6 -5.63 3.96 5.83
C VAL A 6 -5.53 5.40 6.39
N SER A 7 -4.45 6.11 6.14
CA SER A 7 -4.28 7.50 6.57
C SER A 7 -5.05 8.50 5.71
N LEU A 8 -5.40 8.11 4.47
CA LEU A 8 -6.10 8.98 3.53
C LEU A 8 -7.57 9.13 3.90
N GLN A 9 -8.12 10.31 3.68
CA GLN A 9 -9.46 10.67 4.09
C GLN A 9 -10.29 11.13 2.90
N GLU A 10 -11.58 10.83 2.94
CA GLU A 10 -12.56 11.34 1.97
C GLU A 10 -12.79 12.84 2.16
N GLN A 11 -12.81 13.29 3.42
CA GLN A 11 -12.97 14.69 3.77
C GLN A 11 -11.71 15.46 3.44
N ASP A 12 -11.88 16.60 2.75
CA ASP A 12 -10.80 17.47 2.30
C ASP A 12 -9.65 16.69 1.61
N PRO A 13 -9.95 16.03 0.48
CA PRO A 13 -9.05 15.05 -0.13
C PRO A 13 -7.73 15.63 -0.65
N PHE A 14 -7.65 16.95 -0.87
CA PHE A 14 -6.39 17.60 -1.23
C PHE A 14 -5.32 17.51 -0.14
N ASN A 15 -5.72 17.41 1.13
CA ASN A 15 -4.81 17.14 2.23
C ASN A 15 -4.12 15.77 2.10
N ASN A 16 -4.68 14.84 1.33
CA ASN A 16 -4.07 13.54 1.08
C ASN A 16 -2.75 13.66 0.30
N VAL A 17 -2.59 14.68 -0.55
CA VAL A 17 -1.31 14.95 -1.22
C VAL A 17 -0.20 15.18 -0.19
N VAL A 18 -0.50 15.97 0.83
CA VAL A 18 0.44 16.27 1.93
C VAL A 18 0.72 15.01 2.76
N ARG A 19 -0.31 14.23 3.11
CA ARG A 19 -0.17 12.96 3.84
C ARG A 19 0.75 12.01 3.08
N THR A 20 0.46 11.77 1.81
CA THR A 20 1.27 10.92 0.93
C THR A 20 2.71 11.43 0.80
N ALA A 21 2.94 12.73 0.70
CA ALA A 21 4.29 13.31 0.62
C ALA A 21 5.11 13.04 1.88
N TYR A 22 4.54 13.20 3.08
CA TYR A 22 5.23 12.89 4.33
C TYR A 22 5.50 11.40 4.51
N GLU A 23 4.56 10.55 4.12
CA GLU A 23 4.74 9.10 4.17
C GLU A 23 5.81 8.63 3.18
N ALA A 24 5.81 9.18 1.96
CA ALA A 24 6.83 8.91 0.95
C ALA A 24 8.22 9.36 1.42
N MET A 25 8.33 10.55 2.01
CA MET A 25 9.57 11.03 2.59
C MET A 25 10.08 10.12 3.72
N SER A 26 9.18 9.66 4.60
CA SER A 26 9.52 8.72 5.68
C SER A 26 10.05 7.39 5.12
N ALA A 27 9.43 6.87 4.06
CA ALA A 27 9.87 5.64 3.40
C ALA A 27 11.28 5.80 2.77
N VAL A 28 11.54 6.93 2.11
CA VAL A 28 12.85 7.20 1.49
C VAL A 28 13.93 7.39 2.55
N LEU A 29 13.66 8.14 3.63
CA LEU A 29 14.58 8.30 4.77
C LEU A 29 14.89 6.96 5.46
N GLY A 30 13.93 6.02 5.46
CA GLY A 30 14.10 4.66 5.98
C GLY A 30 14.76 3.68 5.01
N GLY A 31 15.23 4.12 3.84
CA GLY A 31 16.01 3.28 2.92
C GLY A 31 15.18 2.28 2.09
N THR A 32 13.91 2.60 1.79
CA THR A 32 13.07 1.71 0.95
C THR A 32 13.69 1.44 -0.41
N GLN A 33 13.62 0.20 -0.88
CA GLN A 33 14.13 -0.22 -2.20
C GLN A 33 13.16 0.11 -3.33
N SER A 34 11.88 0.13 -3.06
CA SER A 34 10.80 0.39 -4.02
C SER A 34 9.68 1.12 -3.30
N LEU A 35 9.09 2.11 -3.94
CA LEU A 35 8.06 2.95 -3.36
C LEU A 35 6.86 3.09 -4.28
N HIS A 36 5.68 2.80 -3.76
CA HIS A 36 4.41 3.20 -4.34
C HIS A 36 3.82 4.36 -3.53
N THR A 37 3.31 5.38 -4.20
CA THR A 37 2.63 6.53 -3.61
C THR A 37 1.16 6.52 -3.98
N ASN A 38 0.28 6.59 -2.98
CA ASN A 38 -1.16 6.60 -3.20
C ASN A 38 -1.62 7.92 -3.82
N ALA A 39 -2.62 7.85 -4.67
CA ALA A 39 -3.27 9.03 -5.23
C ALA A 39 -4.18 9.71 -4.19
N LEU A 40 -4.44 11.00 -4.35
CA LEU A 40 -5.23 11.80 -3.40
C LEU A 40 -6.69 11.33 -3.25
N ASP A 41 -7.21 10.67 -4.28
CA ASP A 41 -8.56 10.14 -4.37
C ASP A 41 -8.70 8.66 -3.96
N GLU A 42 -7.62 8.04 -3.47
CA GLU A 42 -7.58 6.63 -3.05
C GLU A 42 -8.69 6.27 -2.03
N ALA A 43 -9.04 7.19 -1.14
CA ALA A 43 -10.12 6.97 -0.17
C ALA A 43 -11.54 7.03 -0.77
N ILE A 44 -11.68 7.44 -2.03
CA ILE A 44 -12.96 7.72 -2.67
C ILE A 44 -13.20 6.78 -3.86
N ALA A 45 -12.20 6.62 -4.73
CA ALA A 45 -12.31 5.90 -5.98
C ALA A 45 -10.95 5.46 -6.54
N LEU A 46 -10.96 4.83 -7.72
CA LEU A 46 -9.74 4.58 -8.48
C LEU A 46 -9.12 5.91 -8.96
N PRO A 47 -7.78 5.98 -9.07
CA PRO A 47 -7.10 7.20 -9.46
C PRO A 47 -7.51 7.67 -10.86
N THR A 48 -7.69 8.97 -10.99
CA THR A 48 -7.78 9.64 -12.29
C THR A 48 -6.37 9.84 -12.87
N GLU A 49 -6.26 10.19 -14.15
CA GLU A 49 -4.98 10.55 -14.76
C GLU A 49 -4.29 11.72 -14.03
N PHE A 50 -5.09 12.70 -13.58
CA PHE A 50 -4.60 13.83 -12.78
C PHE A 50 -4.03 13.39 -11.44
N SER A 51 -4.78 12.63 -10.65
CA SER A 51 -4.37 12.21 -9.32
C SER A 51 -3.19 11.23 -9.35
N ALA A 52 -3.16 10.31 -10.32
CA ALA A 52 -2.04 9.42 -10.57
C ALA A 52 -0.75 10.18 -10.95
N ARG A 53 -0.88 11.26 -11.76
CA ARG A 53 0.24 12.13 -12.09
C ARG A 53 0.81 12.83 -10.86
N ILE A 54 -0.03 13.34 -9.96
CA ILE A 54 0.41 13.96 -8.71
C ILE A 54 1.11 12.95 -7.82
N ALA A 55 0.57 11.76 -7.66
CA ALA A 55 1.19 10.67 -6.89
C ALA A 55 2.59 10.31 -7.42
N ARG A 56 2.73 10.16 -8.74
CA ARG A 56 4.04 9.95 -9.37
C ARG A 56 4.99 11.14 -9.15
N ASN A 57 4.50 12.36 -9.33
CA ASN A 57 5.33 13.56 -9.18
C ASN A 57 5.81 13.74 -7.74
N THR A 58 5.10 13.25 -6.73
CA THR A 58 5.58 13.23 -5.34
C THR A 58 6.92 12.49 -5.25
N GLN A 59 7.07 11.35 -5.91
CA GLN A 59 8.34 10.62 -5.93
C GLN A 59 9.43 11.39 -6.71
N LEU A 60 9.07 11.99 -7.86
CA LEU A 60 10.02 12.77 -8.66
C LEU A 60 10.53 14.01 -7.91
N ILE A 61 9.66 14.70 -7.17
CA ILE A 61 10.06 15.83 -6.32
C ILE A 61 11.06 15.37 -5.25
N LEU A 62 10.79 14.25 -4.58
CA LEU A 62 11.72 13.68 -3.62
C LEU A 62 13.07 13.35 -4.25
N GLN A 63 13.06 12.77 -5.44
CA GLN A 63 14.28 12.37 -6.15
C GLN A 63 15.09 13.56 -6.67
N GLU A 64 14.44 14.53 -7.29
CA GLU A 64 15.12 15.58 -8.07
C GLU A 64 15.33 16.88 -7.29
N GLU A 65 14.44 17.21 -6.32
CA GLU A 65 14.41 18.53 -5.71
C GLU A 65 14.89 18.56 -4.25
N THR A 66 14.88 17.40 -3.55
CA THR A 66 15.19 17.42 -2.09
C THR A 66 16.64 17.11 -1.76
N GLY A 67 17.41 16.57 -2.69
CA GLY A 67 18.79 16.11 -2.45
C GLY A 67 18.90 14.88 -1.55
N ILE A 68 17.78 14.24 -1.19
CA ILE A 68 17.75 13.06 -0.29
C ILE A 68 18.50 11.86 -0.87
N THR A 69 18.63 11.79 -2.20
CA THR A 69 19.38 10.76 -2.92
C THR A 69 20.90 10.87 -2.76
N ASN A 70 21.41 11.98 -2.20
CA ASN A 70 22.83 12.22 -2.01
C ASN A 70 23.37 11.59 -0.71
N VAL A 71 22.53 11.03 0.13
CA VAL A 71 22.89 10.46 1.43
C VAL A 71 22.36 9.04 1.56
N VAL A 72 23.06 8.23 2.34
CA VAL A 72 22.64 6.86 2.69
C VAL A 72 22.32 6.85 4.18
N ASP A 73 21.17 6.29 4.54
CA ASP A 73 20.70 6.12 5.92
C ASP A 73 20.84 7.40 6.78
N PRO A 74 20.17 8.49 6.40
CA PRO A 74 20.33 9.79 7.09
C PRO A 74 19.80 9.80 8.54
N LEU A 75 19.05 8.76 8.94
CA LEU A 75 18.48 8.61 10.29
C LEU A 75 19.31 7.68 11.18
N ALA A 76 20.37 7.08 10.67
CA ALA A 76 21.26 6.19 11.43
C ALA A 76 21.82 6.89 12.66
N GLY A 77 21.85 6.17 13.78
CA GLY A 77 22.36 6.68 15.07
C GLY A 77 21.41 7.62 15.80
N SER A 78 20.20 7.87 15.28
CA SER A 78 19.16 8.55 16.05
C SER A 78 18.64 7.66 17.16
N TYR A 79 18.92 7.98 18.41
CA TYR A 79 18.46 7.20 19.57
C TYR A 79 16.95 6.93 19.57
N TYR A 80 16.16 7.90 19.12
CA TYR A 80 14.71 7.75 19.04
C TYR A 80 14.29 6.76 17.96
N VAL A 81 14.86 6.88 16.76
CA VAL A 81 14.52 6.02 15.60
C VAL A 81 14.97 4.58 15.86
N GLU A 82 16.19 4.37 16.37
CA GLU A 82 16.70 3.06 16.72
C GLU A 82 15.81 2.38 17.78
N ASN A 83 15.50 3.10 18.87
CA ASN A 83 14.61 2.56 19.92
C ASN A 83 13.20 2.25 19.39
N LEU A 84 12.67 3.05 18.47
CA LEU A 84 11.36 2.80 17.86
C LEU A 84 11.41 1.56 16.95
N THR A 85 12.48 1.39 16.19
CA THR A 85 12.73 0.22 15.33
C THR A 85 12.75 -1.07 16.16
N ASP A 86 13.56 -1.11 17.21
CA ASP A 86 13.64 -2.25 18.12
C ASP A 86 12.27 -2.61 18.73
N LYS A 87 11.49 -1.61 19.12
CA LYS A 87 10.14 -1.83 19.68
C LYS A 87 9.17 -2.37 18.64
N LEU A 88 9.24 -1.92 17.39
CA LEU A 88 8.40 -2.43 16.32
C LEU A 88 8.78 -3.87 15.97
N GLU A 89 10.08 -4.18 15.88
CA GLU A 89 10.56 -5.54 15.67
C GLU A 89 10.08 -6.47 16.78
N ALA A 90 10.30 -6.11 18.04
CA ALA A 90 9.84 -6.91 19.18
C ALA A 90 8.32 -7.17 19.18
N ARG A 91 7.52 -6.21 18.69
CA ARG A 91 6.07 -6.41 18.52
C ARG A 91 5.73 -7.35 17.36
N ALA A 92 6.41 -7.22 16.24
CA ALA A 92 6.23 -8.11 15.10
C ALA A 92 6.57 -9.56 15.47
N MET A 93 7.68 -9.77 16.17
CA MET A 93 8.11 -11.10 16.64
C MET A 93 7.08 -11.74 17.60
N LYS A 94 6.35 -10.96 18.38
CA LYS A 94 5.24 -11.49 19.20
C LYS A 94 4.09 -12.02 18.35
N TYR A 95 3.75 -11.32 17.26
CA TYR A 95 2.75 -11.82 16.32
C TYR A 95 3.19 -13.11 15.64
N PHE A 96 4.44 -13.20 15.20
CA PHE A 96 4.96 -14.43 14.61
C PHE A 96 4.86 -15.61 15.58
N LYS A 97 5.28 -15.41 16.81
CA LYS A 97 5.16 -16.45 17.85
C LYS A 97 3.70 -16.87 18.08
N THR A 98 2.77 -15.93 18.18
CA THR A 98 1.34 -16.24 18.33
C THR A 98 0.79 -17.02 17.14
N ILE A 99 1.17 -16.66 15.90
CA ILE A 99 0.76 -17.37 14.69
C ILE A 99 1.32 -18.81 14.69
N GLU A 100 2.57 -19.01 15.10
CA GLU A 100 3.17 -20.34 15.26
C GLU A 100 2.44 -21.18 16.32
N GLU A 101 2.09 -20.59 17.46
CA GLU A 101 1.34 -21.26 18.54
C GLU A 101 -0.07 -21.69 18.11
N ILE A 102 -0.71 -20.95 17.20
CA ILE A 102 -2.00 -21.31 16.57
C ILE A 102 -1.83 -22.50 15.60
N GLY A 103 -0.64 -22.73 15.09
CA GLY A 103 -0.33 -23.79 14.12
C GLY A 103 0.03 -23.27 12.73
N GLY A 104 0.36 -21.98 12.62
CA GLY A 104 0.79 -21.32 11.39
C GLY A 104 -0.27 -20.41 10.77
N VAL A 105 0.07 -19.87 9.60
CA VAL A 105 -0.75 -18.84 8.94
C VAL A 105 -2.13 -19.36 8.52
N ILE A 106 -2.24 -20.56 7.97
CA ILE A 106 -3.51 -21.11 7.49
C ILE A 106 -4.50 -21.32 8.63
N PRO A 107 -4.16 -22.03 9.73
CA PRO A 107 -5.03 -22.11 10.91
C PRO A 107 -5.41 -20.73 11.48
N ALA A 108 -4.47 -19.79 11.55
CA ALA A 108 -4.75 -18.44 12.04
C ALA A 108 -5.77 -17.67 11.16
N ILE A 109 -5.78 -17.90 9.85
CA ILE A 109 -6.81 -17.37 8.96
C ILE A 109 -8.16 -18.04 9.24
N GLU A 110 -8.19 -19.36 9.33
CA GLU A 110 -9.41 -20.15 9.56
C GLU A 110 -10.06 -19.81 10.91
N GLU A 111 -9.28 -19.57 11.95
CA GLU A 111 -9.74 -19.11 13.26
C GLU A 111 -10.14 -17.64 13.32
N GLY A 112 -9.88 -16.86 12.26
CA GLY A 112 -10.21 -15.43 12.18
C GLY A 112 -9.29 -14.53 13.01
N PHE A 113 -8.10 -14.99 13.38
CA PHE A 113 -7.16 -14.25 14.22
C PHE A 113 -6.81 -12.87 13.63
N PHE A 114 -6.44 -12.82 12.35
CA PHE A 114 -6.08 -11.55 11.69
C PHE A 114 -7.24 -10.57 11.64
N GLN A 115 -8.44 -11.06 11.32
CA GLN A 115 -9.64 -10.24 11.27
C GLN A 115 -9.99 -9.66 12.65
N ALA A 116 -9.85 -10.45 13.70
CA ALA A 116 -10.11 -10.00 15.07
C ALA A 116 -9.11 -8.91 15.51
N GLU A 117 -7.81 -9.09 15.22
CA GLU A 117 -6.78 -8.10 15.55
C GLU A 117 -6.98 -6.78 14.79
N ILE A 118 -7.33 -6.86 13.50
CA ILE A 118 -7.63 -5.67 12.67
C ILE A 118 -8.87 -4.95 13.23
N ALA A 119 -9.95 -5.68 13.51
CA ALA A 119 -11.20 -5.11 14.03
C ALA A 119 -10.99 -4.44 15.40
N ARG A 120 -10.21 -5.07 16.30
CA ARG A 120 -9.85 -4.49 17.59
C ARG A 120 -9.08 -3.18 17.43
N SER A 121 -8.05 -3.18 16.59
CA SER A 121 -7.22 -2.00 16.32
C SER A 121 -8.04 -0.87 15.69
N ALA A 122 -8.91 -1.19 14.73
CA ALA A 122 -9.79 -0.21 14.09
C ALA A 122 -10.78 0.41 15.08
N SER A 123 -11.37 -0.41 15.97
CA SER A 123 -12.27 0.07 17.02
C SER A 123 -11.56 1.01 18.01
N GLU A 124 -10.35 0.65 18.44
CA GLU A 124 -9.55 1.50 19.33
C GLU A 124 -9.17 2.83 18.66
N TYR A 125 -8.83 2.78 17.38
CA TYR A 125 -8.50 3.96 16.60
C TYR A 125 -9.71 4.89 16.45
N GLN A 126 -10.89 4.34 16.11
CA GLN A 126 -12.13 5.10 15.99
C GLN A 126 -12.52 5.78 17.29
N LYS A 127 -12.44 5.08 18.42
CA LYS A 127 -12.70 5.66 19.75
C LYS A 127 -11.80 6.87 20.06
N LYS A 128 -10.55 6.85 19.61
CA LYS A 128 -9.61 7.98 19.79
C LYS A 128 -10.00 9.17 18.91
N ILE A 129 -10.54 8.95 17.73
CA ILE A 129 -11.08 10.01 16.86
C ILE A 129 -12.34 10.59 17.48
N ASP A 130 -13.28 9.75 17.93
CA ASP A 130 -14.59 10.16 18.46
C ASP A 130 -14.45 11.00 19.74
N ASN A 131 -13.53 10.61 20.63
CA ASN A 131 -13.27 11.33 21.89
C ASN A 131 -12.25 12.48 21.74
N GLY A 132 -11.74 12.75 20.53
CA GLY A 132 -10.83 13.86 20.25
C GLY A 132 -9.40 13.66 20.75
N THR A 133 -9.03 12.51 21.30
CA THR A 133 -7.63 12.24 21.70
C THR A 133 -6.70 12.02 20.50
N LYS A 134 -7.27 11.67 19.34
CA LYS A 134 -6.57 11.68 18.06
C LYS A 134 -7.21 12.69 17.13
N ILE A 135 -6.42 13.64 16.66
CA ILE A 135 -6.85 14.64 15.68
C ILE A 135 -6.51 14.12 14.27
N VAL A 136 -7.51 14.18 13.38
CA VAL A 136 -7.35 14.00 11.94
C VAL A 136 -7.85 15.27 11.27
N VAL A 137 -6.94 16.02 10.65
CA VAL A 137 -7.20 17.30 10.01
C VAL A 137 -8.25 17.16 8.91
N GLY A 138 -9.26 18.04 8.93
CA GLY A 138 -10.38 18.00 8.00
C GLY A 138 -11.47 17.01 8.37
N VAL A 139 -11.23 16.08 9.32
CA VAL A 139 -12.19 15.03 9.73
C VAL A 139 -12.83 15.35 11.07
N ASN A 140 -12.08 15.42 12.16
CA ASN A 140 -12.60 15.74 13.48
C ASN A 140 -12.12 17.08 14.03
N ALA A 141 -11.14 17.73 13.38
CA ALA A 141 -10.68 19.07 13.70
C ALA A 141 -10.33 19.85 12.42
N PHE A 142 -10.30 21.18 12.51
CA PHE A 142 -9.96 22.12 11.43
C PHE A 142 -10.82 21.92 10.17
N LYS A 143 -12.10 21.65 10.39
CA LYS A 143 -13.09 21.49 9.31
C LYS A 143 -13.46 22.84 8.73
N LYS A 144 -13.72 22.90 7.43
CA LYS A 144 -14.48 23.97 6.80
C LYS A 144 -15.97 23.59 6.75
N SER A 145 -16.85 24.47 7.19
CA SER A 145 -18.28 24.20 7.34
C SER A 145 -19.05 24.08 6.01
N ASP A 146 -18.52 24.62 4.91
CA ASP A 146 -19.24 24.79 3.64
C ASP A 146 -18.47 24.21 2.43
N GLU A 147 -17.56 23.28 2.62
CA GLU A 147 -16.75 22.71 1.55
C GLU A 147 -17.43 21.49 0.92
N THR A 148 -18.02 21.66 -0.24
CA THR A 148 -18.23 20.56 -1.20
C THR A 148 -17.02 20.50 -2.11
N VAL A 149 -16.13 19.56 -1.87
CA VAL A 149 -15.01 19.31 -2.79
C VAL A 149 -15.51 18.40 -3.89
N ASP A 150 -15.78 18.98 -5.05
CA ASP A 150 -16.10 18.23 -6.25
C ASP A 150 -14.80 17.84 -6.97
N ILE A 151 -14.36 16.59 -6.77
CA ILE A 151 -13.23 16.02 -7.51
C ILE A 151 -13.75 15.07 -8.59
N PRO A 152 -13.20 15.14 -9.81
CA PRO A 152 -13.52 14.18 -10.85
C PRO A 152 -13.21 12.76 -10.39
N ILE A 153 -14.18 11.86 -10.46
CA ILE A 153 -14.00 10.43 -10.09
C ILE A 153 -13.92 9.62 -11.38
N LEU A 154 -12.95 8.69 -11.43
CA LEU A 154 -12.86 7.72 -12.51
C LEU A 154 -14.06 6.76 -12.45
N LYS A 155 -14.91 6.81 -13.48
CA LYS A 155 -16.01 5.85 -13.66
C LYS A 155 -15.61 4.82 -14.71
N ILE A 156 -15.58 3.56 -14.30
CA ILE A 156 -15.36 2.44 -15.22
C ILE A 156 -16.73 2.05 -15.78
N ASP A 157 -16.89 2.13 -17.09
CA ASP A 157 -18.07 1.68 -17.79
C ASP A 157 -18.01 0.18 -18.16
N ASN A 158 -19.19 -0.40 -18.42
CA ASN A 158 -19.27 -1.79 -18.83
C ASN A 158 -18.65 -2.04 -20.25
N GLU A 159 -18.53 -0.99 -21.05
CA GLU A 159 -17.94 -1.08 -22.38
C GLU A 159 -16.43 -1.36 -22.29
N THR A 160 -15.75 -0.74 -21.33
CA THR A 160 -14.32 -0.98 -21.06
C THR A 160 -14.07 -2.44 -20.67
N ALA A 161 -14.89 -3.00 -19.79
CA ALA A 161 -14.80 -4.41 -19.40
C ALA A 161 -15.03 -5.35 -20.61
N ASN A 162 -16.06 -5.08 -21.42
CA ASN A 162 -16.37 -5.85 -22.61
C ASN A 162 -15.26 -5.78 -23.67
N LYS A 163 -14.65 -4.63 -23.91
CA LYS A 163 -13.48 -4.47 -24.80
C LYS A 163 -12.31 -5.33 -24.34
N GLN A 164 -12.04 -5.35 -23.04
CA GLN A 164 -10.97 -6.16 -22.47
C GLN A 164 -11.25 -7.66 -22.64
N ILE A 165 -12.48 -8.12 -22.38
CA ILE A 165 -12.89 -9.51 -22.59
C ILE A 165 -12.75 -9.92 -24.05
N LEU A 166 -13.19 -9.10 -24.99
CA LEU A 166 -13.06 -9.34 -26.42
C LEU A 166 -11.60 -9.43 -26.84
N SER A 167 -10.75 -8.51 -26.38
CA SER A 167 -9.31 -8.51 -26.63
C SER A 167 -8.65 -9.78 -26.10
N LEU A 168 -8.97 -10.19 -24.88
CA LEU A 168 -8.45 -11.42 -24.28
C LEU A 168 -8.88 -12.66 -25.06
N ASN A 169 -10.16 -12.74 -25.46
CA ASN A 169 -10.67 -13.85 -26.24
C ASN A 169 -10.01 -13.93 -27.63
N LYS A 170 -9.77 -12.78 -28.28
CA LYS A 170 -9.03 -12.70 -29.53
C LYS A 170 -7.59 -13.21 -29.36
N LEU A 171 -6.90 -12.78 -28.31
CA LEU A 171 -5.56 -13.26 -27.98
C LEU A 171 -5.53 -14.77 -27.76
N LYS A 172 -6.44 -15.31 -26.92
CA LYS A 172 -6.54 -16.74 -26.64
C LYS A 172 -6.82 -17.59 -27.89
N LYS A 173 -7.62 -17.06 -28.83
CA LYS A 173 -7.95 -17.74 -30.10
C LYS A 173 -6.75 -17.75 -31.04
N ASN A 174 -5.97 -16.69 -31.07
CA ASN A 174 -4.90 -16.50 -32.07
C ASN A 174 -3.51 -16.93 -31.57
N ARG A 175 -3.33 -17.17 -30.27
CA ARG A 175 -2.04 -17.60 -29.71
C ARG A 175 -1.69 -19.01 -30.16
N ASP A 176 -0.40 -19.25 -30.40
CA ASP A 176 0.11 -20.60 -30.66
C ASP A 176 0.12 -21.43 -29.38
N GLN A 177 -0.75 -22.45 -29.31
CA GLN A 177 -0.89 -23.30 -28.13
C GLN A 177 0.34 -24.18 -27.87
N ARG A 178 1.16 -24.49 -28.88
CA ARG A 178 2.41 -25.25 -28.69
C ARG A 178 3.42 -24.40 -27.96
N ASN A 179 3.60 -23.16 -28.41
CA ASN A 179 4.52 -22.21 -27.75
C ASN A 179 4.08 -21.90 -26.33
N VAL A 180 2.78 -21.74 -26.09
CA VAL A 180 2.25 -21.56 -24.73
C VAL A 180 2.58 -22.77 -23.85
N LYS A 181 2.34 -23.99 -24.34
CA LYS A 181 2.64 -25.21 -23.57
C LYS A 181 4.13 -25.38 -23.30
N GLN A 182 4.95 -25.07 -24.29
CA GLN A 182 6.40 -25.10 -24.13
C GLN A 182 6.87 -24.11 -23.07
N ALA A 183 6.46 -22.83 -23.16
CA ALA A 183 6.82 -21.80 -22.19
C ALA A 183 6.36 -22.16 -20.77
N LEU A 184 5.17 -22.73 -20.60
CA LEU A 184 4.69 -23.20 -19.30
C LEU A 184 5.54 -24.34 -18.74
N ASN A 185 5.95 -25.29 -19.57
CA ASN A 185 6.83 -26.38 -19.14
C ASN A 185 8.23 -25.85 -18.75
N GLU A 186 8.78 -24.90 -19.49
CA GLU A 186 10.05 -24.26 -19.16
C GLU A 186 9.98 -23.54 -17.80
N ILE A 187 8.90 -22.82 -17.52
CA ILE A 187 8.67 -22.19 -16.21
C ILE A 187 8.60 -23.24 -15.10
N LEU A 188 7.85 -24.33 -15.29
CA LEU A 188 7.74 -25.40 -14.29
C LEU A 188 9.11 -26.05 -14.01
N THR A 189 9.89 -26.32 -15.04
CA THR A 189 11.25 -26.87 -14.89
C THR A 189 12.16 -25.92 -14.11
N ILE A 190 12.10 -24.60 -14.38
CA ILE A 190 12.86 -23.60 -13.62
C ILE A 190 12.42 -23.59 -12.16
N PHE A 191 11.12 -23.66 -11.88
CA PHE A 191 10.59 -23.73 -10.52
C PHE A 191 11.08 -24.97 -9.77
N GLU A 192 11.05 -26.15 -10.41
CA GLU A 192 11.58 -27.40 -9.83
C GLU A 192 13.08 -27.29 -9.50
N ILE A 193 13.87 -26.68 -10.38
CA ILE A 193 15.29 -26.43 -10.14
C ILE A 193 15.49 -25.49 -8.96
N LEU A 194 14.71 -24.41 -8.87
CA LEU A 194 14.79 -23.44 -7.76
C LEU A 194 14.44 -24.09 -6.41
N ILE A 195 13.41 -24.92 -6.38
CA ILE A 195 13.03 -25.69 -5.18
C ILE A 195 14.18 -26.63 -4.76
N LEU A 196 14.79 -27.35 -5.71
CA LEU A 196 15.90 -28.27 -5.43
C LEU A 196 17.19 -27.55 -4.95
N VAL A 197 17.47 -26.39 -5.51
CA VAL A 197 18.71 -25.64 -5.22
C VAL A 197 18.60 -24.79 -3.96
N PHE A 198 17.45 -24.20 -3.71
CA PHE A 198 17.26 -23.21 -2.63
C PHE A 198 16.37 -23.73 -1.49
N GLY A 199 15.77 -24.92 -1.60
CA GLY A 199 14.91 -25.50 -0.56
C GLY A 199 13.63 -24.70 -0.26
N LEU A 200 13.06 -24.04 -1.31
CA LEU A 200 11.86 -23.22 -1.19
C LEU A 200 10.59 -24.09 -1.12
#